data_3f11d2f31d6bd127db556f9cbaf7bf34
#
_entry.id   3f11d2f31d6bd127db556f9cbaf7bf34
#
_cell.length_a   1.000
_cell.length_b   1.000
_cell.length_c   1.000
_cell.angle_alpha   90.00
_cell.angle_beta   90.00
_cell.angle_gamma   90.00
#
_symmetry.space_group_name_H-M   'P 1'
#
loop_
_entity.id
_entity.type
_entity.pdbx_description
1 polymer ?
#
loop_
_entity_poly.entity_id
_entity_poly.type
_entity_poly.pdbx_seq_one_letter_code
_entity_poly.pdbx_strand_id
1 'polypeptide(L)'
;MADTIRKVTYFYTTISDKPGEGARLLETMRSNGVNLLACHAFPSARKAQVDFVPIDAALFTTAAKNAKIKLSKPKTAFLIDGDDRVGALANILARLGSAKINVTAVTGVCAGMGRYGAILWVKARDVNKAAAALGAM
;
A
#
# COMPACT_ATOMS: atom_id res chain seq x y z
N MET A 1 -3.73 -8.39 -21.78
CA MET A 1 -2.70 -7.43 -21.31
C MET A 1 -2.14 -7.89 -19.99
N ALA A 2 -0.85 -7.80 -19.86
CA ALA A 2 -0.20 -8.15 -18.62
C ALA A 2 -0.39 -7.03 -17.59
N ASP A 3 -0.47 -7.43 -16.33
CA ASP A 3 -0.47 -6.48 -15.25
C ASP A 3 0.93 -5.94 -15.02
N THR A 4 1.01 -4.72 -14.52
CA THR A 4 2.27 -4.16 -14.02
C THR A 4 2.31 -4.36 -12.52
N ILE A 5 3.36 -5.02 -12.05
CA ILE A 5 3.54 -5.30 -10.62
C ILE A 5 4.91 -4.77 -10.22
N ARG A 6 4.93 -3.94 -9.17
CA ARG A 6 6.19 -3.37 -8.70
C ARG A 6 6.25 -3.32 -7.20
N LYS A 7 7.46 -3.42 -6.67
CA LYS A 7 7.69 -3.19 -5.25
C LYS A 7 7.59 -1.70 -4.97
N VAL A 8 6.91 -1.36 -3.89
CA VAL A 8 6.82 0.02 -3.43
C VAL A 8 7.15 0.07 -1.95
N THR A 9 7.67 1.21 -1.52
CA THR A 9 7.95 1.45 -0.12
C THR A 9 6.72 2.02 0.55
N TYR A 10 6.35 1.47 1.70
CA TYR A 10 5.27 2.02 2.49
C TYR A 10 5.70 2.22 3.94
N PHE A 11 4.97 3.07 4.60
CA PHE A 11 5.13 3.38 6.02
C PHE A 11 3.77 3.35 6.67
N TYR A 12 3.72 3.06 7.97
CA TYR A 12 2.46 3.22 8.68
C TYR A 12 2.66 4.06 9.93
N THR A 13 1.55 4.63 10.38
CA THR A 13 1.43 5.29 11.67
C THR A 13 0.11 4.89 12.29
N THR A 14 -0.03 5.15 13.57
CA THR A 14 -1.32 4.93 14.26
C THR A 14 -1.85 6.26 14.75
N ILE A 15 -3.16 6.40 14.66
CA ILE A 15 -3.86 7.60 15.12
C ILE A 15 -5.03 7.19 16.02
N SER A 16 -5.62 8.14 16.72
CA SER A 16 -6.82 7.89 17.49
C SER A 16 -7.95 7.51 16.54
N ASP A 17 -8.74 6.52 16.91
CA ASP A 17 -9.89 6.07 16.11
C ASP A 17 -11.09 6.98 16.43
N LYS A 18 -11.04 8.21 15.94
CA LYS A 18 -12.05 9.25 16.16
C LYS A 18 -12.35 9.99 14.87
N PRO A 19 -13.59 10.49 14.70
CA PRO A 19 -13.91 11.31 13.53
C PRO A 19 -12.94 12.47 13.37
N GLY A 20 -12.47 12.71 12.15
CA GLY A 20 -11.61 13.83 11.82
C GLY A 20 -10.11 13.60 11.96
N GLU A 21 -9.69 12.56 12.65
CA GLU A 21 -8.24 12.29 12.83
C GLU A 21 -7.57 11.91 11.53
N GLY A 22 -8.22 11.09 10.72
CA GLY A 22 -7.69 10.74 9.40
C GLY A 22 -7.60 11.95 8.49
N ALA A 23 -8.61 12.80 8.52
CA ALA A 23 -8.62 14.03 7.73
C ALA A 23 -7.48 14.95 8.11
N ARG A 24 -7.22 15.09 9.41
CA ARG A 24 -6.12 15.92 9.91
C ARG A 24 -4.76 15.41 9.43
N LEU A 25 -4.57 14.08 9.49
CA LEU A 25 -3.34 13.45 9.06
C LEU A 25 -3.10 13.69 7.56
N LEU A 26 -4.12 13.46 6.75
CA LEU A 26 -4.02 13.64 5.30
C LEU A 26 -3.86 15.11 4.93
N GLU A 27 -4.47 16.02 5.69
CA GLU A 27 -4.29 17.46 5.46
C GLU A 27 -2.84 17.89 5.70
N THR A 28 -2.18 17.31 6.69
CA THR A 28 -0.75 17.54 6.91
C THR A 28 0.06 17.13 5.69
N MET A 29 -0.27 16.01 5.08
CA MET A 29 0.42 15.56 3.87
C MET A 29 0.13 16.48 2.70
N ARG A 30 -1.13 16.91 2.53
CA ARG A 30 -1.50 17.84 1.46
C ARG A 30 -0.75 19.16 1.59
N SER A 31 -0.69 19.72 2.78
CA SER A 31 -0.02 21.00 3.03
C SER A 31 1.47 20.96 2.73
N ASN A 32 2.07 19.78 2.79
CA ASN A 32 3.48 19.59 2.50
C ASN A 32 3.75 19.07 1.10
N GLY A 33 2.74 19.07 0.23
CA GLY A 33 2.89 18.66 -1.15
C GLY A 33 3.12 17.17 -1.35
N VAL A 34 2.79 16.35 -0.36
CA VAL A 34 2.95 14.90 -0.45
C VAL A 34 1.77 14.30 -1.20
N ASN A 35 2.07 13.60 -2.29
CA ASN A 35 1.07 12.80 -3.00
C ASN A 35 1.31 11.32 -2.75
N LEU A 36 0.26 10.54 -2.80
CA LEU A 36 0.29 9.12 -2.43
C LEU A 36 -0.11 8.26 -3.63
N LEU A 37 0.60 7.14 -3.80
CA LEU A 37 0.19 6.09 -4.72
C LEU A 37 -0.94 5.25 -4.11
N ALA A 38 -0.91 5.08 -2.81
CA ALA A 38 -1.94 4.34 -2.08
C ALA A 38 -2.01 4.81 -0.65
N CYS A 39 -3.19 4.69 -0.08
CA CYS A 39 -3.44 4.95 1.33
C CYS A 39 -4.44 3.92 1.80
N HIS A 40 -4.16 3.25 2.91
CA HIS A 40 -5.00 2.19 3.45
C HIS A 40 -5.10 2.38 4.95
N ALA A 41 -6.31 2.38 5.47
CA ALA A 41 -6.53 2.62 6.89
C ALA A 41 -7.56 1.64 7.45
N PHE A 42 -7.36 1.24 8.68
CA PHE A 42 -8.25 0.29 9.33
C PHE A 42 -8.11 0.38 10.85
N PRO A 43 -9.18 0.02 11.60
CA PRO A 43 -9.10 0.01 13.05
C PRO A 43 -8.13 -1.06 13.53
N SER A 44 -7.37 -0.76 14.57
CA SER A 44 -6.43 -1.70 15.18
C SER A 44 -6.27 -1.35 16.66
N ALA A 45 -6.71 -2.24 17.53
CA ALA A 45 -6.53 -2.13 18.99
C ALA A 45 -6.95 -0.74 19.54
N ARG A 46 -8.17 -0.31 19.24
CA ARG A 46 -8.77 0.97 19.65
C ARG A 46 -8.13 2.21 19.01
N LYS A 47 -7.23 1.98 18.07
CA LYS A 47 -6.63 3.04 17.26
C LYS A 47 -6.93 2.74 15.81
N ALA A 48 -6.47 3.58 14.93
CA ALA A 48 -6.49 3.32 13.50
C ALA A 48 -5.05 3.27 13.01
N GLN A 49 -4.75 2.26 12.22
CA GLN A 49 -3.48 2.19 11.51
C GLN A 49 -3.69 2.76 10.12
N VAL A 50 -2.77 3.62 9.70
CA VAL A 50 -2.81 4.22 8.37
C VAL A 50 -1.51 3.89 7.65
N ASP A 51 -1.64 3.20 6.52
CA ASP A 51 -0.51 2.84 5.68
C ASP A 51 -0.42 3.84 4.52
N PHE A 52 0.78 4.33 4.24
CA PHE A 52 1.03 5.29 3.17
C PHE A 52 2.03 4.74 2.18
N VAL A 53 1.71 4.85 0.90
CA VAL A 53 2.68 4.61 -0.17
C VAL A 53 2.92 5.95 -0.86
N PRO A 54 3.92 6.73 -0.43
CA PRO A 54 4.18 8.03 -1.05
C PRO A 54 4.82 7.89 -2.41
N ILE A 55 4.56 8.86 -3.28
CA ILE A 55 5.26 8.95 -4.57
C ILE A 55 6.72 9.30 -4.31
N ASP A 56 6.96 10.22 -3.39
CA ASP A 56 8.31 10.67 -3.00
C ASP A 56 8.51 10.38 -1.51
N ALA A 57 9.24 9.31 -1.21
CA ALA A 57 9.44 8.87 0.17
C ALA A 57 10.24 9.90 0.98
N ALA A 58 11.21 10.58 0.37
CA ALA A 58 12.03 11.57 1.07
C ALA A 58 11.18 12.77 1.49
N LEU A 59 10.34 13.27 0.60
CA LEU A 59 9.43 14.36 0.91
C LEU A 59 8.45 13.96 2.01
N PHE A 60 7.91 12.75 1.92
CA PHE A 60 6.97 12.22 2.91
C PHE A 60 7.59 12.12 4.29
N THR A 61 8.77 11.53 4.39
CA THR A 61 9.44 11.34 5.70
C THR A 61 9.84 12.67 6.32
N THR A 62 10.26 13.64 5.50
CA THR A 62 10.55 14.99 5.97
C THR A 62 9.30 15.69 6.51
N ALA A 63 8.19 15.58 5.79
CA ALA A 63 6.93 16.17 6.22
C ALA A 63 6.45 15.54 7.53
N ALA A 64 6.54 14.23 7.64
CA ALA A 64 6.16 13.51 8.85
C ALA A 64 7.02 13.92 10.05
N LYS A 65 8.33 14.02 9.85
CA LYS A 65 9.24 14.43 10.91
C LYS A 65 8.93 15.85 11.39
N ASN A 66 8.70 16.78 10.47
CA ASN A 66 8.39 18.16 10.82
C ASN A 66 7.06 18.27 11.56
N ALA A 67 6.10 17.42 11.24
CA ALA A 67 4.79 17.38 11.90
C ALA A 67 4.79 16.51 13.15
N LYS A 68 5.93 15.93 13.52
CA LYS A 68 6.07 15.02 14.68
C LYS A 68 5.19 13.80 14.59
N ILE A 69 5.01 13.28 13.37
CA ILE A 69 4.28 12.04 13.12
C ILE A 69 5.29 10.88 13.21
N LYS A 70 4.98 9.92 14.07
CA LYS A 70 5.85 8.76 14.25
C LYS A 70 5.53 7.70 13.22
N LEU A 71 6.50 7.43 12.34
CA LEU A 71 6.35 6.45 11.28
C LEU A 71 7.03 5.13 11.63
N SER A 72 6.50 4.05 11.05
CA SER A 72 7.21 2.78 11.03
C SER A 72 8.52 2.91 10.25
N LYS A 73 9.38 1.88 10.33
CA LYS A 73 10.49 1.75 9.39
C LYS A 73 9.93 1.57 7.98
N PRO A 74 10.72 1.91 6.94
CA PRO A 74 10.28 1.64 5.57
C PRO A 74 10.04 0.13 5.38
N LYS A 75 8.93 -0.19 4.75
CA LYS A 75 8.52 -1.57 4.48
C LYS A 75 8.17 -1.69 3.01
N THR A 76 8.00 -2.91 2.53
CA THR A 76 7.72 -3.17 1.12
C THR A 76 6.34 -3.77 0.93
N ALA A 77 5.62 -3.23 -0.04
CA ALA A 77 4.36 -3.78 -0.54
C ALA A 77 4.47 -3.93 -2.05
N PHE A 78 3.45 -4.54 -2.66
CA PHE A 78 3.37 -4.68 -4.12
C PHE A 78 2.21 -3.85 -4.63
N LEU A 79 2.50 -2.98 -5.57
CA LEU A 79 1.49 -2.18 -6.24
C LEU A 79 1.24 -2.79 -7.62
N ILE A 80 -0.02 -2.96 -7.95
CA ILE A 80 -0.47 -3.69 -9.13
C ILE A 80 -1.42 -2.79 -9.90
N ASP A 81 -1.26 -2.72 -11.22
CA ASP A 81 -2.27 -2.11 -12.06
C ASP A 81 -2.38 -2.87 -13.38
N GLY A 82 -3.52 -2.76 -14.00
CA GLY A 82 -3.76 -3.47 -15.24
C GLY A 82 -5.14 -3.19 -15.80
N ASP A 83 -5.44 -3.88 -16.88
CA ASP A 83 -6.77 -3.81 -17.48
C ASP A 83 -7.76 -4.55 -16.61
N ASP A 84 -8.91 -3.92 -16.36
CA ASP A 84 -9.97 -4.55 -15.58
C ASP A 84 -10.58 -5.71 -16.36
N ARG A 85 -10.73 -6.83 -15.66
CA ARG A 85 -11.30 -8.04 -16.24
C ARG A 85 -11.71 -9.00 -15.15
N VAL A 86 -12.57 -9.93 -15.50
CA VAL A 86 -12.98 -10.99 -14.58
C VAL A 86 -11.76 -11.79 -14.13
N GLY A 87 -11.56 -11.90 -12.84
CA GLY A 87 -10.50 -12.74 -12.27
C GLY A 87 -9.10 -12.15 -12.31
N ALA A 88 -8.95 -10.84 -12.51
CA ALA A 88 -7.62 -10.22 -12.55
C ALA A 88 -6.77 -10.57 -11.32
N LEU A 89 -7.33 -10.43 -10.12
CA LEU A 89 -6.60 -10.76 -8.89
C LEU A 89 -6.44 -12.27 -8.69
N ALA A 90 -7.34 -13.06 -9.23
CA ALA A 90 -7.27 -14.51 -9.05
C ALA A 90 -5.94 -15.08 -9.57
N ASN A 91 -5.49 -14.64 -10.73
CA ASN A 91 -4.22 -15.09 -11.30
C ASN A 91 -3.03 -14.70 -10.44
N ILE A 92 -3.07 -13.49 -9.89
CA ILE A 92 -1.98 -12.98 -9.05
C ILE A 92 -1.89 -13.79 -7.76
N LEU A 93 -3.02 -14.00 -7.09
CA LEU A 93 -3.05 -14.78 -5.87
C LEU A 93 -2.70 -16.24 -6.12
N ALA A 94 -3.08 -16.78 -7.28
CA ALA A 94 -2.71 -18.16 -7.66
C ALA A 94 -1.19 -18.32 -7.78
N ARG A 95 -0.50 -17.32 -8.33
CA ARG A 95 0.98 -17.38 -8.42
C ARG A 95 1.63 -17.41 -7.05
N LEU A 96 1.11 -16.62 -6.12
CA LEU A 96 1.61 -16.63 -4.74
C LEU A 96 1.29 -17.94 -4.05
N GLY A 97 0.08 -18.45 -4.24
CA GLY A 97 -0.32 -19.75 -3.69
C GLY A 97 0.56 -20.89 -4.19
N SER A 98 0.88 -20.91 -5.48
CA SER A 98 1.78 -21.92 -6.06
C SER A 98 3.20 -21.83 -5.48
N ALA A 99 3.63 -20.64 -5.11
CA ALA A 99 4.92 -20.43 -4.47
C ALA A 99 4.85 -20.62 -2.95
N LYS A 100 3.70 -21.00 -2.42
CA LYS A 100 3.46 -21.24 -0.98
C LYS A 100 3.70 -20.00 -0.14
N ILE A 101 3.29 -18.85 -0.67
CA ILE A 101 3.39 -17.57 0.02
C ILE A 101 2.01 -17.13 0.46
N ASN A 102 1.84 -16.85 1.74
CA ASN A 102 0.61 -16.30 2.28
C ASN A 102 0.53 -14.80 1.99
N VAL A 103 -0.66 -14.36 1.61
CA VAL A 103 -0.98 -12.95 1.47
C VAL A 103 -1.43 -12.42 2.82
N THR A 104 -0.75 -11.41 3.33
CA THR A 104 -1.12 -10.77 4.59
C THR A 104 -2.37 -9.92 4.42
N ALA A 105 -2.43 -9.17 3.32
CA ALA A 105 -3.58 -8.34 2.99
C ALA A 105 -3.55 -8.01 1.50
N VAL A 106 -4.70 -7.78 0.93
CA VAL A 106 -4.83 -7.33 -0.46
C VAL A 106 -6.07 -6.45 -0.57
N THR A 107 -5.94 -5.37 -1.32
CA THR A 107 -7.05 -4.49 -1.65
C THR A 107 -7.00 -4.23 -3.15
N GLY A 108 -8.11 -4.53 -3.83
CA GLY A 108 -8.25 -4.23 -5.25
C GLY A 108 -9.39 -3.26 -5.45
N VAL A 109 -9.25 -2.38 -6.41
CA VAL A 109 -10.26 -1.37 -6.70
C VAL A 109 -10.26 -1.02 -8.18
N CYS A 110 -11.47 -0.83 -8.72
CA CYS A 110 -11.66 -0.30 -10.05
C CYS A 110 -12.20 1.12 -9.93
N ALA A 111 -11.48 2.08 -10.50
CA ALA A 111 -11.86 3.48 -10.45
C ALA A 111 -12.41 3.98 -11.80
N GLY A 112 -12.73 3.06 -12.70
CA GLY A 112 -13.25 3.38 -14.03
C GLY A 112 -12.16 3.32 -15.10
N MET A 113 -12.50 3.74 -16.29
CA MET A 113 -11.60 3.78 -17.45
C MET A 113 -11.06 2.42 -17.87
N GLY A 114 -11.75 1.33 -17.50
CA GLY A 114 -11.32 -0.02 -17.83
C GLY A 114 -10.04 -0.48 -17.14
N ARG A 115 -9.64 0.21 -16.08
CA ARG A 115 -8.42 -0.09 -15.33
C ARG A 115 -8.75 -0.51 -13.90
N TYR A 116 -7.90 -1.33 -13.32
CA TYR A 116 -7.96 -1.63 -11.89
C TYR A 116 -6.60 -1.38 -11.26
N GLY A 117 -6.62 -1.19 -9.97
CA GLY A 117 -5.41 -1.13 -9.16
C GLY A 117 -5.55 -2.02 -7.96
N ALA A 118 -4.43 -2.45 -7.42
CA ALA A 118 -4.41 -3.23 -6.19
C ALA A 118 -3.12 -2.99 -5.44
N ILE A 119 -3.20 -3.18 -4.13
CA ILE A 119 -2.02 -3.20 -3.28
C ILE A 119 -2.06 -4.50 -2.47
N LEU A 120 -0.90 -5.12 -2.32
CA LEU A 120 -0.79 -6.44 -1.72
C LEU A 120 0.41 -6.47 -0.79
N TRP A 121 0.20 -7.07 0.38
CA TRP A 121 1.23 -7.21 1.41
C TRP A 121 1.50 -8.67 1.69
N VAL A 122 2.77 -8.99 1.86
CA VAL A 122 3.23 -10.29 2.37
C VAL A 122 4.15 -10.03 3.56
N LYS A 123 4.46 -11.06 4.30
CA LYS A 123 5.43 -10.92 5.40
C LYS A 123 6.78 -10.48 4.85
N ALA A 124 7.52 -9.71 5.65
CA ALA A 124 8.82 -9.17 5.23
C ALA A 124 9.77 -10.27 4.73
N ARG A 125 9.78 -11.42 5.38
CA ARG A 125 10.63 -12.55 5.00
C ARG A 125 10.29 -13.13 3.62
N ASP A 126 9.08 -12.89 3.13
CA ASP A 126 8.60 -13.45 1.87
C ASP A 126 8.70 -12.46 0.70
N VAL A 127 9.15 -11.22 0.92
CA VAL A 127 9.14 -10.17 -0.10
C VAL A 127 9.93 -10.58 -1.35
N ASN A 128 11.16 -11.07 -1.18
CA ASN A 128 11.98 -11.42 -2.34
C ASN A 128 11.39 -12.59 -3.11
N LYS A 129 10.88 -13.59 -2.41
CA LYS A 129 10.24 -14.75 -3.01
C LYS A 129 8.96 -14.35 -3.75
N ALA A 130 8.18 -13.47 -3.14
CA ALA A 130 6.95 -12.96 -3.74
C ALA A 130 7.28 -12.13 -4.99
N ALA A 131 8.29 -11.29 -4.94
CA ALA A 131 8.71 -10.50 -6.10
C ALA A 131 9.06 -11.40 -7.28
N ALA A 132 9.80 -12.48 -7.03
CA ALA A 132 10.15 -13.44 -8.07
C ALA A 132 8.90 -14.14 -8.62
N ALA A 133 8.00 -14.59 -7.75
CA ALA A 133 6.77 -15.27 -8.16
C ALA A 133 5.85 -14.38 -8.99
N LEU A 134 5.83 -13.08 -8.69
CA LEU A 134 4.97 -12.12 -9.37
C LEU A 134 5.62 -11.47 -10.59
N GLY A 135 6.92 -11.66 -10.79
CA GLY A 135 7.66 -10.95 -11.83
C GLY A 135 7.69 -9.45 -11.55
N ALA A 136 7.78 -9.05 -10.30
CA ALA A 136 7.74 -7.65 -9.91
C ALA A 136 9.05 -6.93 -10.25
N MET A 137 8.89 -5.68 -10.64
CA MET A 137 10.03 -4.80 -10.91
C MET A 137 10.53 -4.12 -9.64
#